data_ddb480908c041031427299c91061b2c8
#
_entry.id   ddb480908c041031427299c91061b2c8
#
_cell.length_a   1.000
_cell.length_b   1.000
_cell.length_c   1.000
_cell.angle_alpha   90.00
_cell.angle_beta   90.00
_cell.angle_gamma   90.00
#
_symmetry.space_group_name_H-M   'P 1'
#
loop_
_entity.id
_entity.type
_entity.pdbx_description
1 polymer ?
#
loop_
_entity_poly.entity_id
_entity_poly.type
_entity_poly.pdbx_seq_one_letter_code
_entity_poly.pdbx_strand_id
1 'polypeptide(L)'
;MSFRYFASLIILSLVLVACADTTATEPITVTENPSTPTTYPGPIISTIPAYPNPEPTMDTSVPTNPAYPEPGTAGTGTLVIPPSGYEPQPGDENMGRDQVYLDLFNSQIVTTATAVNSVEVVLQGDLPDPCHELRVVVTPADANNVINLDVYSVIDPAATCIAMVEPFTASIPLGTYDNGQYTVMVNGEKLGEFGNEYAPLPGDENLRRDQVFLDLANSQFSTPATSTSYVEVVLKGDLPDPCHQLRVVVTPPDANNVINLDAYSVVDPADACITELKPFTASIPLGNYSNGQYSVMVNGERLGEFSAGSGVAPAVPVTP
;
A
#
# COMPACT_ATOMS: atom_id res chain seq x y z
N MET A 1 39.07 35.11 -32.46
CA MET A 1 39.99 34.08 -32.96
C MET A 1 39.50 32.71 -32.52
N SER A 2 39.27 31.89 -33.55
CA SER A 2 39.08 30.39 -33.55
C SER A 2 37.88 29.79 -32.83
N PHE A 3 36.80 29.63 -33.57
CA PHE A 3 35.75 28.62 -33.43
C PHE A 3 36.34 27.21 -33.60
N ARG A 4 35.94 26.26 -32.73
CA ARG A 4 36.04 24.84 -33.03
C ARG A 4 34.68 24.19 -32.80
N TYR A 5 34.01 23.87 -33.90
CA TYR A 5 32.85 22.98 -33.97
C TYR A 5 33.30 21.54 -33.70
N PHE A 6 32.65 20.83 -32.77
CA PHE A 6 32.66 19.39 -32.72
C PHE A 6 31.28 18.86 -33.11
N ALA A 7 31.24 18.33 -34.31
CA ALA A 7 30.10 17.59 -34.84
C ALA A 7 30.25 16.13 -34.34
N SER A 8 29.34 15.67 -33.48
CA SER A 8 29.21 14.23 -33.13
C SER A 8 28.20 13.58 -34.06
N LEU A 9 28.70 12.71 -34.90
CA LEU A 9 27.97 11.85 -35.82
C LEU A 9 27.36 10.68 -35.00
N ILE A 10 26.04 10.60 -34.87
CA ILE A 10 25.34 9.45 -34.32
C ILE A 10 25.01 8.53 -35.50
N ILE A 11 25.67 7.38 -35.54
CA ILE A 11 25.39 6.28 -36.46
C ILE A 11 24.26 5.46 -35.87
N LEU A 12 23.09 5.52 -36.50
CA LEU A 12 21.90 4.73 -36.19
C LEU A 12 22.00 3.38 -36.93
N SER A 13 22.39 2.31 -36.24
CA SER A 13 22.38 0.96 -36.79
C SER A 13 21.03 0.31 -36.63
N LEU A 14 20.25 0.24 -37.72
CA LEU A 14 19.04 -0.56 -37.81
C LEU A 14 19.44 -2.04 -37.99
N VAL A 15 19.13 -2.87 -37.01
CA VAL A 15 19.17 -4.35 -37.14
C VAL A 15 17.76 -4.83 -37.43
N LEU A 16 17.51 -5.20 -38.69
CA LEU A 16 16.29 -5.93 -39.12
C LEU A 16 16.52 -7.42 -38.82
N VAL A 17 15.81 -7.96 -37.82
CA VAL A 17 15.67 -9.39 -37.62
C VAL A 17 14.40 -9.84 -38.33
N ALA A 18 14.55 -10.56 -39.44
CA ALA A 18 13.46 -11.24 -40.11
C ALA A 18 13.27 -12.62 -39.44
N CYS A 19 12.14 -12.82 -38.75
CA CYS A 19 11.67 -14.15 -38.36
C CYS A 19 10.91 -14.77 -39.52
N ALA A 20 11.43 -15.85 -40.06
CA ALA A 20 10.73 -16.71 -41.03
C ALA A 20 9.93 -17.76 -40.20
N ASP A 21 8.62 -17.68 -40.30
CA ASP A 21 7.70 -18.72 -39.83
C ASP A 21 7.75 -19.90 -40.80
N THR A 22 8.18 -21.05 -40.27
CA THR A 22 8.03 -22.34 -40.97
C THR A 22 7.08 -23.21 -40.14
N THR A 23 5.81 -23.11 -40.41
CA THR A 23 4.79 -24.04 -39.93
C THR A 23 4.86 -25.34 -40.74
N ALA A 24 5.48 -26.35 -40.14
CA ALA A 24 5.34 -27.74 -40.62
C ALA A 24 4.22 -28.40 -39.80
N THR A 25 3.08 -28.60 -40.44
CA THR A 25 1.95 -29.37 -39.91
C THR A 25 2.21 -30.86 -40.21
N GLU A 26 2.61 -31.64 -39.21
CA GLU A 26 2.58 -33.10 -39.30
C GLU A 26 1.16 -33.62 -38.93
N PRO A 27 0.63 -34.56 -39.69
CA PRO A 27 -0.66 -35.17 -39.36
C PRO A 27 -0.51 -36.19 -38.23
N ILE A 28 -1.21 -35.97 -37.13
CA ILE A 28 -1.33 -36.91 -36.00
C ILE A 28 -2.19 -38.08 -36.45
N THR A 29 -1.55 -39.23 -36.63
CA THR A 29 -2.26 -40.51 -36.85
C THR A 29 -2.72 -41.02 -35.48
N VAL A 30 -4.02 -40.94 -35.20
CA VAL A 30 -4.63 -41.54 -34.01
C VAL A 30 -4.77 -43.05 -34.28
N THR A 31 -3.94 -43.83 -33.61
CA THR A 31 -4.08 -45.28 -33.54
C THR A 31 -5.02 -45.60 -32.38
N GLU A 32 -6.25 -45.97 -32.69
CA GLU A 32 -7.20 -46.53 -31.72
C GLU A 32 -6.70 -47.89 -31.24
N ASN A 33 -6.42 -47.97 -29.96
CA ASN A 33 -6.10 -49.23 -29.28
C ASN A 33 -7.40 -49.75 -28.61
N PRO A 34 -7.87 -50.95 -28.89
CA PRO A 34 -9.10 -51.48 -28.31
C PRO A 34 -8.87 -51.80 -26.82
N SER A 35 -9.52 -51.05 -25.96
CA SER A 35 -9.55 -51.29 -24.53
C SER A 35 -10.34 -52.53 -24.18
N THR A 36 -9.63 -53.54 -23.69
CA THR A 36 -10.22 -54.69 -22.98
C THR A 36 -10.84 -54.21 -21.66
N PRO A 37 -12.07 -54.63 -21.34
CA PRO A 37 -12.67 -54.23 -20.04
C PRO A 37 -11.98 -54.99 -18.90
N THR A 38 -11.24 -54.26 -18.09
CA THR A 38 -10.71 -54.78 -16.85
C THR A 38 -11.83 -54.83 -15.81
N THR A 39 -12.21 -56.03 -15.41
CA THR A 39 -13.17 -56.29 -14.36
C THR A 39 -12.56 -55.85 -13.04
N TYR A 40 -13.09 -54.78 -12.48
CA TYR A 40 -12.72 -54.31 -11.15
C TYR A 40 -13.31 -55.25 -10.09
N PRO A 41 -12.53 -55.78 -9.13
CA PRO A 41 -13.08 -56.48 -7.98
C PRO A 41 -13.86 -55.53 -7.11
N GLY A 42 -15.08 -55.89 -6.75
CA GLY A 42 -15.97 -55.10 -5.90
C GLY A 42 -15.36 -54.76 -4.51
N PRO A 43 -15.90 -53.73 -3.86
CA PRO A 43 -15.35 -53.24 -2.59
C PRO A 43 -15.50 -54.32 -1.51
N ILE A 44 -14.38 -54.66 -0.90
CA ILE A 44 -14.36 -55.50 0.31
C ILE A 44 -14.93 -54.63 1.44
N ILE A 45 -16.12 -54.97 1.91
CA ILE A 45 -16.71 -54.38 3.11
C ILE A 45 -15.92 -54.89 4.30
N SER A 46 -14.94 -54.08 4.74
CA SER A 46 -14.27 -54.31 6.00
C SER A 46 -15.19 -53.81 7.11
N THR A 47 -15.71 -54.71 7.92
CA THR A 47 -16.47 -54.41 9.13
C THR A 47 -15.51 -53.81 10.15
N ILE A 48 -15.52 -52.49 10.28
CA ILE A 48 -14.81 -51.77 11.36
C ILE A 48 -15.56 -52.06 12.67
N PRO A 49 -14.91 -52.56 13.72
CA PRO A 49 -15.53 -52.70 15.01
C PRO A 49 -15.95 -51.31 15.54
N ALA A 50 -17.19 -51.24 16.04
CA ALA A 50 -17.73 -50.03 16.62
C ALA A 50 -16.89 -49.60 17.81
N TYR A 51 -16.23 -48.42 17.67
CA TYR A 51 -15.63 -47.71 18.78
C TYR A 51 -16.74 -47.23 19.73
N PRO A 52 -16.63 -47.37 21.04
CA PRO A 52 -17.59 -46.79 21.98
C PRO A 52 -17.53 -45.25 21.80
N ASN A 53 -18.69 -44.69 21.47
CA ASN A 53 -18.91 -43.27 21.36
C ASN A 53 -18.64 -42.63 22.74
N PRO A 54 -17.64 -41.75 22.90
CA PRO A 54 -17.52 -40.97 24.13
C PRO A 54 -18.75 -40.04 24.23
N GLU A 55 -19.42 -40.07 25.37
CA GLU A 55 -20.50 -39.14 25.70
C GLU A 55 -20.00 -37.69 25.45
N PRO A 56 -20.80 -36.82 24.83
CA PRO A 56 -20.44 -35.42 24.69
C PRO A 56 -20.50 -34.77 26.08
N THR A 57 -19.37 -34.65 26.74
CA THR A 57 -19.22 -33.66 27.79
C THR A 57 -19.34 -32.30 27.12
N MET A 58 -20.47 -31.62 27.34
CA MET A 58 -20.62 -30.23 26.95
C MET A 58 -19.64 -29.38 27.77
N ASP A 59 -18.43 -29.21 27.24
CA ASP A 59 -17.58 -28.09 27.64
C ASP A 59 -18.16 -26.84 27.01
N THR A 60 -18.90 -26.05 27.78
CA THR A 60 -19.51 -24.80 27.41
C THR A 60 -18.49 -23.65 27.44
N SER A 61 -17.22 -23.91 27.32
CA SER A 61 -16.22 -22.89 27.01
C SER A 61 -16.11 -22.77 25.50
N VAL A 62 -17.06 -22.07 24.90
CA VAL A 62 -16.86 -21.44 23.58
C VAL A 62 -15.64 -20.56 23.76
N PRO A 63 -14.51 -20.79 23.05
CA PRO A 63 -13.47 -19.78 22.99
C PRO A 63 -14.13 -18.56 22.40
N THR A 64 -14.31 -17.52 23.20
CA THR A 64 -14.66 -16.22 22.70
C THR A 64 -13.52 -15.83 21.77
N ASN A 65 -13.78 -15.98 20.47
CA ASN A 65 -12.96 -15.40 19.44
C ASN A 65 -12.71 -13.94 19.87
N PRO A 66 -11.46 -13.49 20.05
CA PRO A 66 -11.22 -12.09 20.42
C PRO A 66 -12.01 -11.25 19.41
N ALA A 67 -12.88 -10.42 19.95
CA ALA A 67 -13.72 -9.56 19.13
C ALA A 67 -12.80 -8.89 18.11
N TYR A 68 -13.13 -9.08 16.83
CA TYR A 68 -12.52 -8.37 15.72
C TYR A 68 -12.40 -6.90 16.16
N PRO A 69 -11.22 -6.28 16.19
CA PRO A 69 -11.17 -4.84 16.33
C PRO A 69 -12.00 -4.33 15.15
N GLU A 70 -13.13 -3.73 15.44
CA GLU A 70 -13.93 -3.09 14.40
C GLU A 70 -12.96 -2.26 13.56
N PRO A 71 -13.06 -2.32 12.21
CA PRO A 71 -12.25 -1.50 11.32
C PRO A 71 -12.38 -0.10 11.87
N GLY A 72 -11.23 0.43 12.38
CA GLY A 72 -11.23 1.54 13.32
C GLY A 72 -12.23 2.57 12.85
N THR A 73 -13.26 2.77 13.64
CA THR A 73 -14.10 3.95 13.52
C THR A 73 -13.09 5.08 13.49
N ALA A 74 -12.93 5.68 12.30
CA ALA A 74 -12.03 6.78 12.04
C ALA A 74 -12.11 7.66 13.28
N GLY A 75 -11.01 7.67 14.06
CA GLY A 75 -11.03 8.30 15.36
C GLY A 75 -11.64 9.67 15.14
N THR A 76 -12.70 10.02 15.87
CA THR A 76 -13.36 11.32 15.83
C THR A 76 -12.44 12.44 16.36
N GLY A 77 -11.12 12.26 16.20
CA GLY A 77 -10.17 13.34 16.21
C GLY A 77 -10.45 14.19 14.96
N THR A 78 -10.94 15.40 15.17
CA THR A 78 -11.08 16.36 14.07
C THR A 78 -9.74 16.45 13.37
N LEU A 79 -9.66 15.94 12.12
CA LEU A 79 -8.47 16.02 11.30
C LEU A 79 -8.15 17.52 11.14
N VAL A 80 -7.13 17.99 11.82
CA VAL A 80 -6.70 19.38 11.69
C VAL A 80 -5.72 19.44 10.52
N ILE A 81 -6.24 19.84 9.34
CA ILE A 81 -5.42 20.15 8.19
C ILE A 81 -4.82 21.54 8.42
N PRO A 82 -3.50 21.70 8.50
CA PRO A 82 -2.90 23.02 8.59
C PRO A 82 -3.22 23.84 7.34
N PRO A 83 -3.37 25.17 7.45
CA PRO A 83 -3.63 26.00 6.27
C PRO A 83 -2.45 25.97 5.30
N SER A 84 -2.75 25.78 4.01
CA SER A 84 -1.77 25.80 2.93
C SER A 84 -1.50 27.21 2.37
N GLY A 85 -2.44 28.12 2.59
CA GLY A 85 -2.47 29.43 1.95
C GLY A 85 -3.20 29.45 0.59
N TYR A 86 -3.67 28.27 0.13
CA TYR A 86 -4.39 28.10 -1.13
C TYR A 86 -5.88 27.78 -0.93
N GLU A 87 -6.38 27.87 0.29
CA GLU A 87 -7.79 27.67 0.58
C GLU A 87 -8.65 28.76 -0.09
N PRO A 88 -9.93 28.44 -0.40
CA PRO A 88 -10.87 29.45 -0.86
C PRO A 88 -10.91 30.66 0.08
N GLN A 89 -10.87 31.87 -0.49
CA GLN A 89 -10.88 33.12 0.25
C GLN A 89 -12.25 33.79 0.20
N PRO A 90 -12.62 34.56 1.23
CA PRO A 90 -13.80 35.43 1.15
C PRO A 90 -13.66 36.38 -0.04
N GLY A 91 -14.65 36.36 -0.93
CA GLY A 91 -14.64 37.15 -2.16
C GLY A 91 -14.45 36.34 -3.43
N ASP A 92 -13.94 35.09 -3.32
CA ASP A 92 -13.77 34.21 -4.47
C ASP A 92 -15.10 33.91 -5.18
N GLU A 93 -16.23 34.04 -4.49
CA GLU A 93 -17.59 33.89 -5.06
C GLU A 93 -17.91 34.95 -6.14
N ASN A 94 -17.14 36.04 -6.19
CA ASN A 94 -17.29 37.11 -7.18
C ASN A 94 -16.24 37.02 -8.29
N MET A 95 -15.31 36.06 -8.20
CA MET A 95 -14.25 35.84 -9.18
C MET A 95 -14.68 34.83 -10.25
N GLY A 96 -14.06 34.90 -11.41
CA GLY A 96 -14.12 33.84 -12.42
C GLY A 96 -13.34 32.62 -11.92
N ARG A 97 -13.93 31.43 -12.07
CA ARG A 97 -13.24 30.17 -11.77
C ARG A 97 -12.80 29.51 -13.07
N ASP A 98 -11.50 29.21 -13.18
CA ASP A 98 -10.89 28.58 -14.32
C ASP A 98 -10.09 27.33 -13.94
N GLN A 99 -9.82 26.46 -14.93
CA GLN A 99 -8.99 25.29 -14.76
C GLN A 99 -7.51 25.68 -14.72
N VAL A 100 -6.73 24.88 -13.98
CA VAL A 100 -5.26 24.94 -13.97
C VAL A 100 -4.68 23.81 -14.83
N TYR A 101 -3.49 24.00 -15.34
CA TYR A 101 -2.76 22.96 -16.07
C TYR A 101 -1.87 22.21 -15.10
N LEU A 102 -2.35 21.08 -14.57
CA LEU A 102 -1.63 20.27 -13.59
C LEU A 102 -0.58 19.37 -14.24
N ASP A 103 0.61 19.35 -13.68
CA ASP A 103 1.66 18.39 -13.99
C ASP A 103 1.70 17.31 -12.90
N LEU A 104 0.81 16.32 -12.99
CA LEU A 104 0.73 15.24 -12.00
C LEU A 104 1.95 14.33 -12.06
N PHE A 105 2.67 14.28 -13.17
CA PHE A 105 3.88 13.47 -13.29
C PHE A 105 5.03 14.01 -12.42
N ASN A 106 5.15 15.33 -12.30
CA ASN A 106 6.15 15.99 -11.46
C ASN A 106 5.61 16.36 -10.07
N SER A 107 4.29 16.20 -9.84
CA SER A 107 3.69 16.32 -8.50
C SER A 107 3.97 15.09 -7.66
N GLN A 108 4.06 15.26 -6.34
CA GLN A 108 4.44 14.15 -5.45
C GLN A 108 3.74 14.21 -4.10
N ILE A 109 3.58 13.05 -3.48
CA ILE A 109 3.15 12.92 -2.09
C ILE A 109 4.41 12.83 -1.23
N VAL A 110 4.52 13.70 -0.25
CA VAL A 110 5.65 13.77 0.69
C VAL A 110 5.16 13.41 2.08
N THR A 111 5.74 12.37 2.66
CA THR A 111 5.53 12.03 4.06
C THR A 111 6.68 12.60 4.87
N THR A 112 6.39 13.59 5.71
CA THR A 112 7.42 14.19 6.56
C THR A 112 7.59 13.41 7.85
N ALA A 113 8.86 13.11 8.13
CA ALA A 113 9.32 12.31 9.26
C ALA A 113 9.30 13.09 10.59
N THR A 114 8.22 13.74 10.94
CA THR A 114 8.01 14.30 12.29
C THR A 114 7.18 13.34 13.13
N ALA A 115 7.13 13.52 14.44
CA ALA A 115 6.53 12.59 15.43
C ALA A 115 5.06 12.17 15.16
N VAL A 116 4.45 12.65 14.10
CA VAL A 116 3.11 12.32 13.61
C VAL A 116 3.26 12.17 12.10
N ASN A 117 2.69 11.13 11.51
CA ASN A 117 2.72 10.88 10.06
C ASN A 117 2.04 12.03 9.30
N SER A 118 2.75 13.15 9.16
CA SER A 118 2.26 14.31 8.43
C SER A 118 2.47 14.10 6.94
N VAL A 119 1.41 14.21 6.20
CA VAL A 119 1.39 14.04 4.74
C VAL A 119 1.14 15.37 4.07
N GLU A 120 1.90 15.63 3.03
CA GLU A 120 1.83 16.82 2.19
C GLU A 120 1.82 16.41 0.73
N VAL A 121 1.09 17.13 -0.08
CA VAL A 121 1.16 17.01 -1.56
C VAL A 121 1.87 18.23 -2.10
N VAL A 122 2.92 18.01 -2.87
CA VAL A 122 3.58 19.05 -3.65
C VAL A 122 3.03 19.00 -5.06
N LEU A 123 2.14 19.95 -5.39
CA LEU A 123 1.55 20.10 -6.72
C LEU A 123 2.44 20.99 -7.60
N GLN A 124 2.57 20.59 -8.84
CA GLN A 124 3.21 21.39 -9.90
C GLN A 124 2.26 21.60 -11.07
N GLY A 125 2.40 22.72 -11.74
CA GLY A 125 1.58 23.06 -12.88
C GLY A 125 1.72 24.50 -13.31
N ASP A 126 0.79 24.94 -14.17
CA ASP A 126 0.75 26.30 -14.69
C ASP A 126 -0.64 26.90 -14.48
N LEU A 127 -0.68 28.18 -14.09
CA LEU A 127 -1.88 29.00 -14.14
C LEU A 127 -2.07 29.54 -15.57
N PRO A 128 -3.32 29.82 -15.99
CA PRO A 128 -3.60 30.34 -17.33
C PRO A 128 -2.87 31.66 -17.67
N ASP A 129 -2.72 32.51 -16.66
CA ASP A 129 -1.96 33.74 -16.73
C ASP A 129 -1.60 34.25 -15.31
N PRO A 130 -0.74 35.30 -15.19
CA PRO A 130 -0.27 35.82 -13.90
C PRO A 130 -1.33 36.49 -13.02
N CYS A 131 -2.55 36.74 -13.53
CA CYS A 131 -3.65 37.29 -12.69
C CYS A 131 -4.49 36.22 -12.05
N HIS A 132 -4.30 34.97 -12.43
CA HIS A 132 -4.98 33.86 -11.76
C HIS A 132 -4.31 33.55 -10.42
N GLU A 133 -5.12 33.25 -9.44
CA GLU A 133 -4.69 32.78 -8.13
C GLU A 133 -5.10 31.32 -7.92
N LEU A 134 -4.17 30.50 -7.46
CA LEU A 134 -4.43 29.09 -7.18
C LEU A 134 -5.37 28.94 -5.99
N ARG A 135 -6.30 27.99 -6.07
CA ARG A 135 -7.14 27.52 -4.97
C ARG A 135 -7.13 26.00 -4.91
N VAL A 136 -7.10 25.48 -3.71
CA VAL A 136 -7.15 24.04 -3.44
C VAL A 136 -8.14 23.76 -2.30
N VAL A 137 -9.09 22.89 -2.58
CA VAL A 137 -10.01 22.36 -1.56
C VAL A 137 -9.62 20.91 -1.28
N VAL A 138 -9.21 20.63 -0.05
CA VAL A 138 -8.90 19.28 0.40
C VAL A 138 -10.14 18.67 1.03
N THR A 139 -10.64 17.59 0.45
CA THR A 139 -11.69 16.76 1.05
C THR A 139 -10.99 15.61 1.79
N PRO A 140 -11.18 15.50 3.13
CA PRO A 140 -10.60 14.42 3.92
C PRO A 140 -10.94 13.04 3.38
N ALA A 141 -10.16 12.02 3.81
CA ALA A 141 -10.37 10.64 3.40
C ALA A 141 -11.82 10.18 3.64
N ASP A 142 -12.41 9.59 2.64
CA ASP A 142 -13.72 8.95 2.70
C ASP A 142 -13.66 7.54 3.34
N ALA A 143 -14.78 6.81 3.33
CA ALA A 143 -14.85 5.44 3.83
C ALA A 143 -13.98 4.44 3.06
N ASN A 144 -13.47 4.81 1.88
CA ASN A 144 -12.55 4.01 1.08
C ASN A 144 -11.10 4.51 1.18
N ASN A 145 -10.81 5.40 2.15
CA ASN A 145 -9.51 6.05 2.31
C ASN A 145 -9.07 6.89 1.09
N VAL A 146 -10.03 7.46 0.36
CA VAL A 146 -9.75 8.34 -0.79
C VAL A 146 -9.79 9.80 -0.35
N ILE A 147 -8.69 10.50 -0.54
CA ILE A 147 -8.52 11.93 -0.31
C ILE A 147 -8.65 12.65 -1.64
N ASN A 148 -9.52 13.63 -1.74
CA ASN A 148 -9.74 14.37 -2.97
C ASN A 148 -9.27 15.81 -2.84
N LEU A 149 -8.48 16.27 -3.81
CA LEU A 149 -8.08 17.65 -3.99
C LEU A 149 -8.82 18.22 -5.21
N ASP A 150 -9.60 19.28 -4.99
CA ASP A 150 -10.20 20.08 -6.05
C ASP A 150 -9.31 21.32 -6.27
N VAL A 151 -8.57 21.32 -7.38
CA VAL A 151 -7.54 22.30 -7.72
C VAL A 151 -8.03 23.16 -8.89
N TYR A 152 -8.12 24.46 -8.67
CA TYR A 152 -8.60 25.41 -9.65
C TYR A 152 -7.92 26.77 -9.47
N SER A 153 -8.16 27.68 -10.37
CA SER A 153 -7.73 29.08 -10.24
C SER A 153 -8.92 30.03 -10.21
N VAL A 154 -8.71 31.20 -9.63
CA VAL A 154 -9.68 32.28 -9.65
C VAL A 154 -9.05 33.54 -10.25
N ILE A 155 -9.89 34.36 -10.90
CA ILE A 155 -9.46 35.62 -11.53
C ILE A 155 -10.53 36.70 -11.34
N ASP A 156 -10.10 37.94 -11.06
CA ASP A 156 -11.01 39.07 -11.11
C ASP A 156 -11.49 39.27 -12.59
N PRO A 157 -12.80 39.17 -12.87
CA PRO A 157 -13.31 39.32 -14.23
C PRO A 157 -13.04 40.70 -14.84
N ALA A 158 -12.68 41.68 -14.02
CA ALA A 158 -12.29 43.01 -14.49
C ALA A 158 -10.76 43.15 -14.74
N ALA A 159 -9.97 42.15 -14.36
CA ALA A 159 -8.52 42.19 -14.58
C ALA A 159 -8.16 42.14 -16.05
N THR A 160 -7.11 42.86 -16.40
CA THR A 160 -6.52 42.81 -17.74
C THR A 160 -5.12 42.24 -17.66
N CYS A 161 -4.96 41.00 -18.11
CA CYS A 161 -3.72 40.26 -18.03
C CYS A 161 -3.03 40.01 -19.33
N ILE A 162 -1.73 39.79 -19.27
CA ILE A 162 -0.96 39.28 -20.38
C ILE A 162 -1.25 37.80 -20.57
N ALA A 163 -1.44 37.35 -21.80
CA ALA A 163 -1.67 35.92 -22.10
C ALA A 163 -0.34 35.15 -22.05
N MET A 164 0.09 34.77 -20.86
CA MET A 164 1.32 34.02 -20.62
C MET A 164 1.08 33.10 -19.40
N VAL A 165 1.31 31.82 -19.55
CA VAL A 165 1.20 30.86 -18.43
C VAL A 165 2.17 31.20 -17.32
N GLU A 166 1.74 31.03 -16.08
CA GLU A 166 2.53 31.27 -14.87
C GLU A 166 2.75 29.94 -14.12
N PRO A 167 3.99 29.40 -14.10
CA PRO A 167 4.27 28.15 -13.42
C PRO A 167 4.10 28.29 -11.90
N PHE A 168 3.59 27.24 -11.27
CA PHE A 168 3.48 27.18 -9.81
C PHE A 168 4.03 25.88 -9.24
N THR A 169 4.45 25.96 -7.98
CA THR A 169 4.70 24.82 -7.10
C THR A 169 4.01 25.11 -5.77
N ALA A 170 3.07 24.28 -5.38
CA ALA A 170 2.24 24.49 -4.19
C ALA A 170 2.34 23.30 -3.25
N SER A 171 2.68 23.57 -1.99
CA SER A 171 2.70 22.60 -0.90
C SER A 171 1.37 22.59 -0.18
N ILE A 172 0.64 21.48 -0.26
CA ILE A 172 -0.70 21.29 0.30
C ILE A 172 -0.62 20.28 1.44
N PRO A 173 -0.66 20.71 2.70
CA PRO A 173 -0.70 19.80 3.83
C PRO A 173 -2.03 19.04 3.85
N LEU A 174 -1.96 17.73 3.92
CA LEU A 174 -3.13 16.87 4.06
C LEU A 174 -3.47 16.58 5.53
N GLY A 175 -2.52 16.79 6.45
CA GLY A 175 -2.66 16.49 7.87
C GLY A 175 -2.00 15.18 8.26
N THR A 176 -2.52 14.55 9.33
CA THR A 176 -1.97 13.33 9.91
C THR A 176 -2.93 12.18 9.73
N TYR A 177 -2.41 11.01 9.36
CA TYR A 177 -3.21 9.83 9.07
C TYR A 177 -2.78 8.64 9.93
N ASP A 178 -3.76 7.81 10.29
CA ASP A 178 -3.53 6.55 10.98
C ASP A 178 -2.86 5.52 10.05
N ASN A 179 -2.42 4.39 10.61
CA ASN A 179 -1.86 3.30 9.83
C ASN A 179 -2.94 2.68 8.92
N GLY A 180 -2.95 3.10 7.67
CA GLY A 180 -3.84 2.66 6.62
C GLY A 180 -3.21 2.89 5.27
N GLN A 181 -3.79 2.36 4.21
CA GLN A 181 -3.46 2.74 2.84
C GLN A 181 -4.43 3.81 2.37
N TYR A 182 -3.91 4.90 1.83
CA TYR A 182 -4.68 6.04 1.36
C TYR A 182 -4.37 6.34 -0.10
N THR A 183 -5.39 6.70 -0.84
CA THR A 183 -5.27 7.14 -2.24
C THR A 183 -5.50 8.64 -2.33
N VAL A 184 -4.63 9.37 -3.01
CA VAL A 184 -4.80 10.79 -3.29
C VAL A 184 -5.25 10.99 -4.73
N MET A 185 -6.38 11.68 -4.87
CA MET A 185 -6.96 12.08 -6.16
C MET A 185 -6.86 13.59 -6.31
N VAL A 186 -6.51 14.07 -7.50
CA VAL A 186 -6.46 15.49 -7.84
C VAL A 186 -7.33 15.71 -9.08
N ASN A 187 -8.39 16.49 -8.94
CA ASN A 187 -9.37 16.75 -10.02
C ASN A 187 -9.93 15.46 -10.67
N GLY A 188 -10.04 14.36 -9.87
CA GLY A 188 -10.55 13.06 -10.33
C GLY A 188 -9.47 12.14 -10.95
N GLU A 189 -8.21 12.57 -11.06
CA GLU A 189 -7.10 11.73 -11.47
C GLU A 189 -6.27 11.27 -10.25
N LYS A 190 -5.78 10.03 -10.29
CA LYS A 190 -4.96 9.47 -9.20
C LYS A 190 -3.55 10.05 -9.25
N LEU A 191 -3.16 10.78 -8.20
CA LEU A 191 -1.80 11.23 -8.01
C LEU A 191 -0.89 10.10 -7.49
N GLY A 192 -1.38 9.35 -6.49
CA GLY A 192 -0.61 8.27 -5.87
C GLY A 192 -1.25 7.70 -4.63
N GLU A 193 -0.49 6.91 -3.91
CA GLU A 193 -0.89 6.28 -2.66
C GLU A 193 0.20 6.49 -1.60
N PHE A 194 -0.20 6.44 -0.33
CA PHE A 194 0.72 6.44 0.79
C PHE A 194 0.17 5.59 1.94
N GLY A 195 1.06 5.25 2.89
CA GLY A 195 0.72 4.45 4.06
C GLY A 195 1.14 3.00 3.93
N ASN A 196 0.41 2.11 4.62
CA ASN A 196 0.69 0.68 4.64
C ASN A 196 -0.14 -0.05 3.57
N GLU A 197 0.48 -0.53 2.51
CA GLU A 197 -0.19 -1.29 1.43
C GLU A 197 -0.79 -2.63 1.92
N TYR A 198 -0.34 -3.12 3.09
CA TYR A 198 -0.85 -4.33 3.72
C TYR A 198 -1.88 -4.04 4.81
N ALA A 199 -2.33 -2.81 4.96
CA ALA A 199 -3.40 -2.49 5.89
C ALA A 199 -4.70 -3.20 5.49
N PRO A 200 -5.59 -3.51 6.45
CA PRO A 200 -6.91 -4.00 6.15
C PRO A 200 -7.65 -3.06 5.19
N LEU A 201 -8.33 -3.64 4.22
CA LEU A 201 -9.12 -2.91 3.23
C LEU A 201 -10.62 -3.03 3.53
N PRO A 202 -11.43 -2.02 3.15
CA PRO A 202 -12.87 -2.16 3.14
C PRO A 202 -13.29 -3.39 2.32
N GLY A 203 -14.12 -4.25 2.91
CA GLY A 203 -14.54 -5.52 2.29
C GLY A 203 -13.81 -6.75 2.82
N ASP A 204 -12.69 -6.60 3.51
CA ASP A 204 -11.97 -7.74 4.12
C ASP A 204 -12.81 -8.51 5.15
N GLU A 205 -13.83 -7.87 5.74
CA GLU A 205 -14.78 -8.51 6.65
C GLU A 205 -15.61 -9.62 6.00
N ASN A 206 -15.68 -9.63 4.66
CA ASN A 206 -16.34 -10.68 3.89
C ASN A 206 -15.40 -11.81 3.48
N LEU A 207 -14.10 -11.66 3.72
CA LEU A 207 -13.08 -12.63 3.38
C LEU A 207 -12.79 -13.55 4.57
N ARG A 208 -12.33 -14.77 4.28
CA ARG A 208 -11.87 -15.69 5.31
C ARG A 208 -10.47 -15.26 5.74
N ARG A 209 -10.29 -15.09 7.05
CA ARG A 209 -8.99 -14.82 7.67
C ARG A 209 -8.28 -16.12 8.00
N ASP A 210 -7.03 -16.25 7.56
CA ASP A 210 -6.16 -17.39 7.84
C ASP A 210 -4.80 -16.92 8.39
N GLN A 211 -4.05 -17.84 9.01
CA GLN A 211 -2.70 -17.54 9.50
C GLN A 211 -1.70 -17.47 8.35
N VAL A 212 -0.66 -16.68 8.54
CA VAL A 212 0.53 -16.65 7.69
C VAL A 212 1.68 -17.42 8.37
N PHE A 213 2.60 -17.95 7.58
CA PHE A 213 3.80 -18.62 8.07
C PHE A 213 4.96 -17.61 8.08
N LEU A 214 5.22 -17.01 9.24
CA LEU A 214 6.23 -15.96 9.39
C LEU A 214 7.64 -16.56 9.50
N ASP A 215 8.60 -15.95 8.80
CA ASP A 215 10.03 -16.20 8.95
C ASP A 215 10.67 -15.01 9.70
N LEU A 216 10.46 -14.96 11.01
CA LEU A 216 10.97 -13.86 11.85
C LEU A 216 12.50 -13.85 11.91
N ALA A 217 13.16 -14.99 11.71
CA ALA A 217 14.62 -15.08 11.72
C ALA A 217 15.26 -14.32 10.53
N ASN A 218 14.54 -14.24 9.41
CA ASN A 218 14.98 -13.53 8.21
C ASN A 218 14.26 -12.18 8.01
N SER A 219 13.35 -11.82 8.92
CA SER A 219 12.71 -10.50 8.97
C SER A 219 13.63 -9.49 9.67
N GLN A 220 13.57 -8.22 9.29
CA GLN A 220 14.51 -7.21 9.79
C GLN A 220 13.90 -5.81 9.82
N PHE A 221 14.52 -4.92 10.59
CA PHE A 221 14.23 -3.49 10.52
C PHE A 221 14.98 -2.86 9.36
N SER A 222 14.33 -1.91 8.70
CA SER A 222 14.93 -1.04 7.70
C SER A 222 14.72 0.42 8.11
N THR A 223 15.78 1.20 8.00
CA THR A 223 15.71 2.64 8.17
C THR A 223 16.20 3.25 6.86
N PRO A 224 15.35 3.98 6.12
CA PRO A 224 15.77 4.65 4.91
C PRO A 224 16.93 5.60 5.19
N ALA A 225 17.92 5.63 4.29
CA ALA A 225 19.14 6.44 4.45
C ALA A 225 18.86 7.97 4.59
N THR A 226 17.66 8.40 4.25
CA THR A 226 17.22 9.81 4.27
C THR A 226 16.54 10.24 5.57
N SER A 227 16.25 9.30 6.50
CA SER A 227 15.53 9.61 7.74
C SER A 227 16.17 8.91 8.93
N THR A 228 16.39 9.65 10.01
CA THR A 228 16.93 9.13 11.29
C THR A 228 15.86 8.66 12.26
N SER A 229 14.58 8.90 11.96
CA SER A 229 13.45 8.61 12.86
C SER A 229 12.39 7.70 12.23
N TYR A 230 12.39 7.52 10.91
CA TYR A 230 11.45 6.63 10.23
C TYR A 230 11.92 5.17 10.30
N VAL A 231 11.04 4.30 10.71
CA VAL A 231 11.33 2.87 10.85
C VAL A 231 10.32 2.06 10.05
N GLU A 232 10.83 1.04 9.42
CA GLU A 232 10.10 0.07 8.63
C GLU A 232 10.50 -1.34 9.04
N VAL A 233 9.56 -2.28 9.00
CA VAL A 233 9.83 -3.71 9.18
C VAL A 233 9.71 -4.41 7.83
N VAL A 234 10.74 -5.12 7.45
CA VAL A 234 10.69 -6.04 6.31
C VAL A 234 10.32 -7.42 6.85
N LEU A 235 9.04 -7.78 6.72
CA LEU A 235 8.53 -9.11 7.09
C LEU A 235 8.72 -10.10 5.95
N LYS A 236 9.13 -11.32 6.28
CA LYS A 236 9.23 -12.44 5.36
C LYS A 236 8.41 -13.61 5.85
N GLY A 237 7.95 -14.43 4.91
CA GLY A 237 7.16 -15.61 5.22
C GLY A 237 6.47 -16.18 3.99
N ASP A 238 5.50 -17.06 4.24
CA ASP A 238 4.69 -17.69 3.21
C ASP A 238 3.20 -17.50 3.48
N LEU A 239 2.44 -17.24 2.43
CA LEU A 239 0.98 -17.33 2.44
C LEU A 239 0.56 -18.79 2.24
N PRO A 240 -0.60 -19.22 2.76
CA PRO A 240 -1.08 -20.60 2.63
C PRO A 240 -1.21 -21.07 1.19
N ASP A 241 -1.56 -20.17 0.28
CA ASP A 241 -1.65 -20.43 -1.16
C ASP A 241 -1.61 -19.11 -1.96
N PRO A 242 -1.56 -19.14 -3.31
CA PRO A 242 -1.45 -17.94 -4.14
C PRO A 242 -2.65 -16.99 -4.13
N CYS A 243 -3.85 -17.44 -3.70
CA CYS A 243 -5.05 -16.59 -3.62
C CYS A 243 -5.09 -15.76 -2.32
N HIS A 244 -4.34 -16.15 -1.32
CA HIS A 244 -4.26 -15.39 -0.09
C HIS A 244 -3.56 -14.06 -0.31
N GLN A 245 -4.07 -13.03 0.37
CA GLN A 245 -3.49 -11.69 0.41
C GLN A 245 -3.05 -11.37 1.83
N LEU A 246 -1.83 -10.84 1.97
CA LEU A 246 -1.31 -10.42 3.27
C LEU A 246 -2.06 -9.21 3.79
N ARG A 247 -2.32 -9.21 5.11
CA ARG A 247 -2.76 -8.04 5.87
C ARG A 247 -1.90 -7.89 7.12
N VAL A 248 -1.59 -6.64 7.46
CA VAL A 248 -0.81 -6.32 8.67
C VAL A 248 -1.42 -5.11 9.36
N VAL A 249 -1.90 -5.32 10.57
CA VAL A 249 -2.35 -4.24 11.46
C VAL A 249 -1.19 -3.83 12.35
N VAL A 250 -0.80 -2.57 12.30
CA VAL A 250 0.21 -2.00 13.18
C VAL A 250 -0.48 -1.29 14.33
N THR A 251 -0.27 -1.75 15.56
CA THR A 251 -0.77 -1.08 16.75
C THR A 251 0.30 -0.11 17.26
N PRO A 252 -0.04 1.16 17.52
CA PRO A 252 0.90 2.13 18.09
C PRO A 252 1.57 1.62 19.37
N PRO A 253 2.77 2.13 19.74
CA PRO A 253 3.49 1.69 20.91
C PRO A 253 2.67 1.90 22.18
N ASP A 254 2.66 0.90 23.04
CA ASP A 254 2.06 0.96 24.36
C ASP A 254 2.91 1.79 25.35
N ALA A 255 2.50 1.81 26.63
CA ALA A 255 3.22 2.50 27.70
C ALA A 255 4.65 1.97 27.96
N ASN A 256 4.98 0.77 27.43
CA ASN A 256 6.29 0.14 27.52
C ASN A 256 7.09 0.26 26.23
N ASN A 257 6.63 1.09 25.29
CA ASN A 257 7.18 1.22 23.93
C ASN A 257 7.16 -0.12 23.14
N VAL A 258 6.14 -0.94 23.34
CA VAL A 258 5.95 -2.17 22.56
C VAL A 258 4.99 -1.89 21.42
N ILE A 259 5.46 -2.13 20.19
CA ILE A 259 4.69 -2.04 18.96
C ILE A 259 4.25 -3.46 18.59
N ASN A 260 2.95 -3.66 18.38
CA ASN A 260 2.42 -4.96 18.01
C ASN A 260 1.97 -4.95 16.54
N LEU A 261 2.41 -5.94 15.79
CA LEU A 261 1.97 -6.23 14.43
C LEU A 261 1.12 -7.50 14.47
N ASP A 262 -0.11 -7.41 13.94
CA ASP A 262 -0.98 -8.55 13.71
C ASP A 262 -0.96 -8.86 12.21
N ALA A 263 -0.17 -9.87 11.83
CA ALA A 263 0.03 -10.30 10.44
C ALA A 263 -0.82 -11.54 10.16
N TYR A 264 -1.68 -11.46 9.17
CA TYR A 264 -2.59 -12.52 8.76
C TYR A 264 -2.82 -12.47 7.24
N SER A 265 -3.50 -13.46 6.72
CA SER A 265 -3.92 -13.45 5.32
C SER A 265 -5.44 -13.48 5.21
N VAL A 266 -5.94 -12.98 4.09
CA VAL A 266 -7.35 -13.05 3.72
C VAL A 266 -7.51 -13.71 2.37
N VAL A 267 -8.62 -14.43 2.17
CA VAL A 267 -8.94 -15.10 0.90
C VAL A 267 -10.46 -15.12 0.70
N ASP A 268 -10.89 -14.96 -0.54
CA ASP A 268 -12.31 -15.17 -0.88
C ASP A 268 -12.63 -16.67 -0.69
N PRO A 269 -13.60 -17.03 0.18
CA PRO A 269 -13.97 -18.43 0.40
C PRO A 269 -14.53 -19.13 -0.85
N ALA A 270 -14.90 -18.39 -1.90
CA ALA A 270 -15.35 -18.92 -3.16
C ALA A 270 -14.20 -19.24 -4.15
N ASP A 271 -13.00 -18.76 -3.86
CA ASP A 271 -11.84 -19.00 -4.72
C ASP A 271 -11.36 -20.46 -4.63
N ALA A 272 -11.09 -21.03 -5.79
CA ALA A 272 -10.48 -22.35 -5.90
C ALA A 272 -9.00 -22.20 -6.21
N CYS A 273 -8.16 -22.36 -5.19
CA CYS A 273 -6.73 -22.22 -5.30
C CYS A 273 -5.97 -23.53 -5.25
N ILE A 274 -4.78 -23.52 -5.88
CA ILE A 274 -3.82 -24.62 -5.74
C ILE A 274 -3.22 -24.58 -4.34
N THR A 275 -2.98 -25.75 -3.75
CA THR A 275 -2.36 -25.87 -2.43
C THR A 275 -0.83 -25.78 -2.56
N GLU A 276 -0.32 -24.58 -2.67
CA GLU A 276 1.12 -24.30 -2.77
C GLU A 276 1.43 -23.02 -1.99
N LEU A 277 2.44 -23.09 -1.13
CA LEU A 277 2.86 -21.91 -0.36
C LEU A 277 3.37 -20.82 -1.31
N LYS A 278 2.93 -19.58 -1.06
CA LYS A 278 3.39 -18.40 -1.80
C LYS A 278 4.30 -17.55 -0.92
N PRO A 279 5.63 -17.52 -1.19
CA PRO A 279 6.53 -16.69 -0.40
C PRO A 279 6.22 -15.19 -0.57
N PHE A 280 6.41 -14.43 0.51
CA PHE A 280 6.28 -12.99 0.49
C PHE A 280 7.47 -12.29 1.17
N THR A 281 7.70 -11.06 0.77
CA THR A 281 8.53 -10.08 1.47
C THR A 281 7.75 -8.77 1.46
N ALA A 282 7.40 -8.29 2.64
CA ALA A 282 6.52 -7.14 2.82
C ALA A 282 7.21 -6.06 3.64
N SER A 283 7.26 -4.85 3.11
CA SER A 283 7.75 -3.67 3.80
C SER A 283 6.61 -2.99 4.54
N ILE A 284 6.65 -3.03 5.87
CA ILE A 284 5.61 -2.49 6.73
C ILE A 284 6.10 -1.19 7.35
N PRO A 285 5.56 -0.04 6.98
CA PRO A 285 5.90 1.22 7.59
C PRO A 285 5.41 1.24 9.05
N LEU A 286 6.31 1.42 9.99
CA LEU A 286 5.95 1.63 11.39
C LEU A 286 5.74 3.12 11.67
N GLY A 287 6.37 4.00 10.88
CA GLY A 287 6.29 5.45 11.04
C GLY A 287 7.49 6.06 11.76
N ASN A 288 7.25 7.23 12.34
CA ASN A 288 8.28 8.02 13.01
C ASN A 288 8.13 7.94 14.51
N TYR A 289 9.27 7.79 15.19
CA TYR A 289 9.29 7.64 16.63
C TYR A 289 10.18 8.73 17.28
N SER A 290 9.74 9.23 18.44
CA SER A 290 10.56 10.09 19.28
C SER A 290 11.75 9.30 19.86
N ASN A 291 12.75 10.04 20.40
CA ASN A 291 13.92 9.41 21.02
C ASN A 291 13.52 8.37 22.07
N GLY A 292 13.95 7.15 21.87
CA GLY A 292 13.64 6.05 22.78
C GLY A 292 14.01 4.68 22.20
N GLN A 293 13.90 3.68 23.03
CA GLN A 293 14.04 2.29 22.63
C GLN A 293 12.65 1.67 22.51
N TYR A 294 12.42 0.93 21.42
CA TYR A 294 11.15 0.31 21.08
C TYR A 294 11.35 -1.17 20.82
N SER A 295 10.40 -1.99 21.26
CA SER A 295 10.34 -3.40 20.95
C SER A 295 9.21 -3.67 19.96
N VAL A 296 9.44 -4.57 19.00
CA VAL A 296 8.42 -4.98 18.03
C VAL A 296 8.07 -6.43 18.22
N MET A 297 6.77 -6.68 18.33
CA MET A 297 6.17 -8.01 18.40
C MET A 297 5.36 -8.26 17.13
N VAL A 298 5.42 -9.48 16.59
CA VAL A 298 4.60 -9.92 15.45
C VAL A 298 3.86 -11.17 15.85
N ASN A 299 2.53 -11.12 15.84
CA ASN A 299 1.65 -12.21 16.30
C ASN A 299 2.01 -12.76 17.69
N GLY A 300 2.47 -11.88 18.59
CA GLY A 300 2.88 -12.24 19.96
C GLY A 300 4.31 -12.76 20.10
N GLU A 301 5.05 -12.93 19.01
CA GLU A 301 6.48 -13.28 19.02
C GLU A 301 7.35 -12.02 18.85
N ARG A 302 8.50 -12.01 19.53
CA ARG A 302 9.40 -10.88 19.49
C ARG A 302 10.23 -10.89 18.21
N LEU A 303 10.07 -9.85 17.37
CA LEU A 303 10.93 -9.64 16.20
C LEU A 303 12.27 -9.02 16.59
N GLY A 304 12.28 -8.03 17.49
CA GLY A 304 13.50 -7.35 17.92
C GLY A 304 13.26 -5.98 18.54
N GLU A 305 14.31 -5.18 18.60
CA GLU A 305 14.28 -3.81 19.14
C GLU A 305 15.00 -2.83 18.22
N PHE A 306 14.58 -1.58 18.26
CA PHE A 306 15.26 -0.49 17.58
C PHE A 306 15.33 0.74 18.50
N SER A 307 16.29 1.62 18.23
CA SER A 307 16.42 2.92 18.89
C SER A 307 16.10 4.02 17.89
N ALA A 308 15.11 4.87 18.19
CA ALA A 308 14.80 6.05 17.40
C ALA A 308 15.54 7.27 17.95
N GLY A 309 15.94 8.20 17.07
CA GLY A 309 16.40 9.55 17.42
C GLY A 309 17.87 9.72 17.77
N SER A 310 18.68 8.67 17.81
CA SER A 310 20.15 8.78 17.84
C SER A 310 20.67 8.02 16.64
N GLY A 311 21.55 8.61 15.83
CA GLY A 311 22.10 8.03 14.61
C GLY A 311 22.42 6.54 14.78
N VAL A 312 21.63 5.71 14.13
CA VAL A 312 21.38 4.31 14.49
C VAL A 312 22.56 3.43 14.20
N ALA A 313 23.02 2.72 15.23
CA ALA A 313 23.67 1.43 15.00
C ALA A 313 22.59 0.39 14.62
N PRO A 314 22.83 -0.47 13.61
CA PRO A 314 21.85 -1.49 13.20
C PRO A 314 21.52 -2.41 14.37
N ALA A 315 20.23 -2.74 14.51
CA ALA A 315 19.74 -3.66 15.53
C ALA A 315 20.48 -5.01 15.42
N VAL A 316 21.04 -5.46 16.54
CA VAL A 316 21.67 -6.78 16.61
C VAL A 316 20.56 -7.81 16.74
N PRO A 317 20.45 -8.80 15.82
CA PRO A 317 19.49 -9.88 15.97
C PRO A 317 19.79 -10.64 17.27
N VAL A 318 18.78 -10.79 18.12
CA VAL A 318 18.88 -11.60 19.33
C VAL A 318 18.91 -13.07 18.91
N THR A 319 20.07 -13.70 18.97
CA THR A 319 20.19 -15.14 18.83
C THR A 319 19.48 -15.81 20.01
N PRO A 320 18.67 -16.87 19.77
CA PRO A 320 17.92 -17.56 20.80
C PRO A 320 18.79 -18.28 21.83
#